data_6bddf9b6dac8095a1df5dfd8591433aa
#
_entry.id   6bddf9b6dac8095a1df5dfd8591433aa
#
_cell.length_a   1.000
_cell.length_b   1.000
_cell.length_c   1.000
_cell.angle_alpha   90.00
_cell.angle_beta   90.00
_cell.angle_gamma   90.00
#
_symmetry.space_group_name_H-M   'P 1'
#
loop_
_entity.id
_entity.type
_entity.pdbx_description
1 polymer ?
#
loop_
_entity_poly.entity_id
_entity_poly.type
_entity_poly.pdbx_seq_one_letter_code
_entity_poly.pdbx_strand_id
1 'polypeptide(L)'
;EITLSCFIKADSKMDFIKKITTFEQQFDKTGTNRLVIDVHPVKPLIYEVYCKDAIEISKEWSDELMVGTFKLKLVEPEPVKRVLKHIRVGESTKTCSITLTSSKYVNIYWGDGKVDYDVSGENLTITHDYDVNGDYFPVITGCIDEISSFTTNAIVVWERI
;
A
#
# COMPACT_ATOMS: atom_id res chain seq x y z
N GLU A 1 -13.43 4.02 3.23
CA GLU A 1 -13.11 5.06 2.24
C GLU A 1 -12.22 6.12 2.89
N ILE A 2 -11.19 6.56 2.15
CA ILE A 2 -10.26 7.62 2.56
C ILE A 2 -10.38 8.73 1.53
N THR A 3 -10.62 9.97 2.00
CA THR A 3 -10.70 11.14 1.13
C THR A 3 -9.54 12.07 1.43
N LEU A 4 -8.73 12.36 0.41
CA LEU A 4 -7.60 13.29 0.50
C LEU A 4 -7.93 14.55 -0.29
N SER A 5 -7.70 15.74 0.31
CA SER A 5 -7.72 17.01 -0.39
C SER A 5 -6.33 17.26 -0.95
N CYS A 6 -6.21 17.32 -2.27
CA CYS A 6 -4.95 17.39 -2.99
C CYS A 6 -4.87 18.65 -3.83
N PHE A 7 -3.64 19.07 -4.14
CA PHE A 7 -3.38 20.08 -5.14
C PHE A 7 -2.14 19.76 -5.97
N ILE A 8 -2.13 20.23 -7.20
CA ILE A 8 -0.96 20.21 -8.10
C ILE A 8 -0.61 21.64 -8.44
N LYS A 9 0.67 21.95 -8.31
CA LYS A 9 1.24 23.26 -8.65
C LYS A 9 2.28 23.09 -9.75
N ALA A 10 2.27 24.00 -10.72
CA ALA A 10 3.21 24.03 -11.84
C ALA A 10 3.53 25.46 -12.28
N ASP A 11 4.72 25.65 -12.84
CA ASP A 11 5.21 26.94 -13.30
C ASP A 11 4.82 27.24 -14.78
N SER A 12 4.22 26.27 -15.46
CA SER A 12 3.71 26.42 -16.82
C SER A 12 2.56 25.47 -17.09
N LYS A 13 1.75 25.80 -18.12
CA LYS A 13 0.65 24.98 -18.58
C LYS A 13 1.11 23.58 -19.02
N MET A 14 2.25 23.50 -19.70
CA MET A 14 2.80 22.22 -20.18
C MET A 14 3.25 21.35 -18.99
N ASP A 15 3.94 21.91 -18.01
CA ASP A 15 4.34 21.23 -16.78
C ASP A 15 3.12 20.75 -15.98
N PHE A 16 2.07 21.59 -15.92
CA PHE A 16 0.82 21.23 -15.25
C PHE A 16 0.17 20.00 -15.90
N ILE A 17 0.02 19.99 -17.22
CA ILE A 17 -0.54 18.84 -17.96
C ILE A 17 0.29 17.59 -17.72
N LYS A 18 1.63 17.69 -17.78
CA LYS A 18 2.53 16.57 -17.53
C LYS A 18 2.36 15.99 -16.13
N LYS A 19 2.31 16.85 -15.11
CA LYS A 19 2.11 16.44 -13.70
C LYS A 19 0.77 15.73 -13.49
N ILE A 20 -0.32 16.26 -14.06
CA ILE A 20 -1.63 15.62 -13.99
C ILE A 20 -1.60 14.24 -14.65
N THR A 21 -1.13 14.15 -15.89
CA THR A 21 -1.07 12.88 -16.62
C THR A 21 -0.25 11.85 -15.87
N THR A 22 0.92 12.24 -15.35
CA THR A 22 1.78 11.34 -14.56
C THR A 22 1.09 10.88 -13.28
N PHE A 23 0.34 11.77 -12.61
CA PHE A 23 -0.41 11.44 -11.41
C PHE A 23 -1.56 10.47 -11.70
N GLU A 24 -2.38 10.74 -12.72
CA GLU A 24 -3.50 9.89 -13.13
C GLU A 24 -3.03 8.48 -13.52
N GLN A 25 -1.92 8.37 -14.24
CA GLN A 25 -1.32 7.09 -14.63
C GLN A 25 -0.96 6.18 -13.46
N GLN A 26 -0.79 6.71 -12.24
CA GLN A 26 -0.57 5.87 -11.07
C GLN A 26 -1.79 5.00 -10.72
N PHE A 27 -2.99 5.43 -11.14
CA PHE A 27 -4.26 4.77 -10.84
C PHE A 27 -4.83 3.98 -12.02
N ASP A 28 -4.20 4.04 -13.20
CA ASP A 28 -4.66 3.35 -14.43
C ASP A 28 -4.29 1.85 -14.48
N LYS A 29 -3.62 1.34 -13.46
CA LYS A 29 -3.23 -0.06 -13.38
C LYS A 29 -4.29 -0.92 -12.69
N THR A 30 -4.35 -2.19 -13.06
CA THR A 30 -5.15 -3.19 -12.35
C THR A 30 -4.60 -3.48 -10.96
N GLY A 31 -5.49 -3.75 -9.99
CA GLY A 31 -5.13 -4.03 -8.60
C GLY A 31 -5.16 -2.80 -7.71
N THR A 32 -4.50 -2.91 -6.56
CA THR A 32 -4.43 -1.85 -5.57
C THR A 32 -3.13 -1.04 -5.66
N ASN A 33 -3.19 0.15 -5.10
CA ASN A 33 -2.02 1.00 -4.83
C ASN A 33 -1.77 1.01 -3.33
N ARG A 34 -0.51 1.07 -2.94
CA ARG A 34 -0.15 1.23 -1.53
C ARG A 34 -0.20 2.70 -1.14
N LEU A 35 -1.04 3.02 -0.17
CA LEU A 35 -1.05 4.32 0.51
C LEU A 35 -0.34 4.18 1.86
N VAL A 36 0.70 4.97 2.07
CA VAL A 36 1.40 5.09 3.34
C VAL A 36 1.12 6.48 3.89
N ILE A 37 0.55 6.55 5.10
CA ILE A 37 0.34 7.80 5.82
C ILE A 37 1.29 7.79 7.03
N ASP A 38 2.35 8.57 6.93
CA ASP A 38 3.41 8.64 7.94
C ASP A 38 3.05 9.67 9.02
N VAL A 39 2.10 9.31 9.87
CA VAL A 39 1.67 10.14 11.03
C VAL A 39 2.44 9.81 12.30
N HIS A 40 3.21 8.73 12.30
CA HIS A 40 4.00 8.29 13.45
C HIS A 40 5.26 7.57 12.97
N PRO A 41 6.46 7.97 13.43
CA PRO A 41 7.74 7.49 12.88
C PRO A 41 7.98 5.98 13.00
N VAL A 42 7.26 5.31 13.90
CA VAL A 42 7.42 3.85 14.13
C VAL A 42 6.23 3.05 13.62
N LYS A 43 5.06 3.67 13.49
CA LYS A 43 3.81 2.99 13.12
C LYS A 43 3.07 3.78 12.03
N PRO A 44 3.55 3.77 10.79
CA PRO A 44 2.81 4.38 9.68
C PRO A 44 1.50 3.64 9.45
N LEU A 45 0.49 4.35 8.97
CA LEU A 45 -0.76 3.74 8.53
C LEU A 45 -0.59 3.25 7.10
N ILE A 46 -0.80 1.96 6.88
CA ILE A 46 -0.61 1.29 5.59
C ILE A 46 -1.95 0.80 5.07
N TYR A 47 -2.26 1.15 3.81
CA TYR A 47 -3.51 0.78 3.15
C TYR A 47 -3.23 0.27 1.74
N GLU A 48 -3.94 -0.78 1.33
CA GLU A 48 -4.04 -1.20 -0.06
C GLU A 48 -5.34 -0.64 -0.63
N VAL A 49 -5.25 0.31 -1.54
CA VAL A 49 -6.40 1.11 -1.99
C VAL A 49 -6.48 1.19 -3.51
N TYR A 50 -7.69 1.44 -4.02
CA TYR A 50 -7.90 1.85 -5.40
C TYR A 50 -8.70 3.15 -5.47
N CYS A 51 -8.52 3.89 -6.56
CA CYS A 51 -9.30 5.08 -6.84
C CYS A 51 -10.63 4.65 -7.48
N LYS A 52 -11.75 4.98 -6.82
CA LYS A 52 -13.08 4.55 -7.25
C LYS A 52 -13.65 5.42 -8.37
N ASP A 53 -13.43 6.72 -8.26
CA ASP A 53 -14.05 7.73 -9.11
C ASP A 53 -12.99 8.38 -10.01
N ALA A 54 -13.43 8.96 -11.13
CA ALA A 54 -12.57 9.81 -11.94
C ALA A 54 -12.10 11.02 -11.12
N ILE A 55 -10.85 11.43 -11.34
CA ILE A 55 -10.25 12.56 -10.62
C ILE A 55 -10.67 13.86 -11.35
N GLU A 56 -11.56 14.61 -10.72
CA GLU A 56 -12.01 15.91 -11.22
C GLU A 56 -11.12 17.03 -10.68
N ILE A 57 -10.39 17.71 -11.57
CA ILE A 57 -9.44 18.75 -11.18
C ILE A 57 -10.00 20.14 -11.50
N SER A 58 -10.24 20.93 -10.44
CA SER A 58 -10.56 22.36 -10.56
C SER A 58 -9.28 23.15 -10.80
N LYS A 59 -9.22 23.91 -11.89
CA LYS A 59 -8.02 24.61 -12.36
C LYS A 59 -8.13 26.11 -12.07
N GLU A 60 -7.10 26.65 -11.43
CA GLU A 60 -6.93 28.08 -11.22
C GLU A 60 -5.59 28.51 -11.84
N TRP A 61 -5.68 29.29 -12.92
CA TRP A 61 -4.51 29.71 -13.68
C TRP A 61 -4.30 31.20 -13.59
N SER A 62 -3.10 31.62 -13.27
CA SER A 62 -2.57 32.96 -13.42
C SER A 62 -1.38 32.94 -14.37
N ASP A 63 -0.86 34.11 -14.75
CA ASP A 63 0.25 34.22 -15.72
C ASP A 63 1.54 33.53 -15.25
N GLU A 64 1.72 33.36 -13.94
CA GLU A 64 2.93 32.80 -13.35
C GLU A 64 2.71 31.48 -12.60
N LEU A 65 1.47 31.07 -12.39
CA LEU A 65 1.17 29.90 -11.55
C LEU A 65 -0.06 29.14 -12.00
N MET A 66 0.12 27.85 -12.23
CA MET A 66 -0.94 26.89 -12.51
C MET A 66 -1.20 26.06 -11.26
N VAL A 67 -2.41 26.15 -10.71
CA VAL A 67 -2.83 25.33 -9.57
C VAL A 67 -4.06 24.50 -9.95
N GLY A 68 -4.05 23.25 -9.64
CA GLY A 68 -5.23 22.38 -9.71
C GLY A 68 -5.53 21.79 -8.36
N THR A 69 -6.77 21.91 -7.90
CA THR A 69 -7.26 21.30 -6.66
C THR A 69 -8.23 20.18 -6.95
N PHE A 70 -8.18 19.10 -6.17
CA PHE A 70 -9.06 17.95 -6.33
C PHE A 70 -9.22 17.15 -5.04
N LYS A 71 -10.25 16.32 -5.01
CA LYS A 71 -10.43 15.31 -3.96
C LYS A 71 -10.11 13.94 -4.53
N LEU A 72 -9.20 13.25 -3.89
CA LEU A 72 -8.87 11.86 -4.20
C LEU A 72 -9.64 10.95 -3.26
N LYS A 73 -10.55 10.16 -3.80
CA LYS A 73 -11.35 9.20 -3.04
C LYS A 73 -10.79 7.80 -3.25
N LEU A 74 -10.26 7.25 -2.20
CA LEU A 74 -9.61 5.94 -2.17
C LEU A 74 -10.46 4.95 -1.37
N VAL A 75 -10.63 3.76 -1.91
CA VAL A 75 -11.35 2.67 -1.25
C VAL A 75 -10.38 1.54 -0.96
N GLU A 76 -10.41 1.06 0.26
CA GLU A 76 -9.71 -0.15 0.68
C GLU A 76 -10.67 -1.33 0.57
N PRO A 77 -10.42 -2.31 -0.32
CA PRO A 77 -11.31 -3.44 -0.52
C PRO A 77 -11.29 -4.40 0.66
N GLU A 78 -10.15 -4.56 1.31
CA GLU A 78 -9.93 -5.49 2.42
C GLU A 78 -9.42 -4.73 3.66
N PRO A 79 -10.35 -4.11 4.45
CA PRO A 79 -9.96 -3.28 5.59
C PRO A 79 -9.54 -4.08 6.83
N VAL A 80 -9.92 -5.35 6.91
CA VAL A 80 -9.48 -6.30 7.95
C VAL A 80 -8.10 -6.79 7.58
N LYS A 81 -7.10 -6.50 8.41
CA LYS A 81 -5.69 -6.76 8.06
C LYS A 81 -4.74 -6.78 9.25
N ARG A 82 -3.59 -7.44 9.03
CA ARG A 82 -2.42 -7.37 9.88
C ARG A 82 -1.27 -6.74 9.09
N VAL A 83 -0.61 -5.74 9.68
CA VAL A 83 0.52 -5.04 9.07
C VAL A 83 1.79 -5.38 9.81
N LEU A 84 2.79 -5.81 9.05
CA LEU A 84 4.11 -6.16 9.53
C LEU A 84 5.12 -5.08 9.11
N LYS A 85 6.28 -5.06 9.76
CA LYS A 85 7.46 -4.32 9.33
C LYS A 85 8.64 -5.28 9.23
N HIS A 86 9.23 -5.37 8.05
CA HIS A 86 10.47 -6.07 7.79
C HIS A 86 11.55 -5.08 7.37
N ILE A 87 12.73 -5.17 8.00
CA ILE A 87 13.84 -4.26 7.73
C ILE A 87 14.93 -5.06 7.06
N ARG A 88 15.22 -4.76 5.79
CA ARG A 88 16.35 -5.30 5.08
C ARG A 88 17.53 -4.34 5.15
N VAL A 89 18.64 -4.80 5.75
CA VAL A 89 19.91 -4.05 5.83
C VAL A 89 21.08 -4.78 5.16
N GLY A 90 20.86 -6.00 4.65
CA GLY A 90 21.88 -6.82 4.00
C GLY A 90 21.37 -8.22 3.67
N GLU A 91 22.26 -9.11 3.24
CA GLU A 91 21.88 -10.46 2.81
C GLU A 91 21.28 -11.31 3.94
N SER A 92 21.73 -11.15 5.17
CA SER A 92 21.18 -11.87 6.33
C SER A 92 19.75 -11.49 6.71
N THR A 93 19.28 -10.34 6.23
CA THR A 93 17.92 -9.83 6.46
C THR A 93 17.12 -9.73 5.16
N LYS A 94 17.58 -10.40 4.11
CA LYS A 94 16.95 -10.37 2.79
C LYS A 94 15.55 -10.97 2.79
N THR A 95 15.39 -12.09 3.49
CA THR A 95 14.19 -12.91 3.44
C THR A 95 13.23 -12.58 4.57
N CYS A 96 12.02 -12.19 4.23
CA CYS A 96 10.87 -12.15 5.14
C CYS A 96 10.20 -13.52 5.12
N SER A 97 9.90 -14.06 6.30
CA SER A 97 9.24 -15.36 6.47
C SER A 97 7.98 -15.21 7.31
N ILE A 98 6.90 -15.82 6.84
CA ILE A 98 5.62 -15.90 7.52
C ILE A 98 5.21 -17.38 7.58
N THR A 99 4.98 -17.90 8.77
CA THR A 99 4.42 -19.24 8.96
C THR A 99 3.03 -19.09 9.59
N LEU A 100 2.03 -19.69 8.98
CA LEU A 100 0.65 -19.62 9.46
C LEU A 100 -0.10 -20.93 9.32
N THR A 101 -1.13 -21.09 10.15
CA THR A 101 -2.19 -22.09 9.97
C THR A 101 -3.51 -21.38 9.80
N SER A 102 -4.13 -21.54 8.64
CA SER A 102 -5.45 -20.99 8.32
C SER A 102 -6.24 -21.95 7.47
N SER A 103 -7.51 -22.17 7.83
CA SER A 103 -8.46 -22.97 7.04
C SER A 103 -9.12 -22.16 5.92
N LYS A 104 -8.95 -20.83 5.93
CA LYS A 104 -9.50 -19.89 4.96
C LYS A 104 -8.38 -19.14 4.25
N TYR A 105 -8.72 -18.55 3.11
CA TYR A 105 -7.76 -17.84 2.29
C TYR A 105 -7.40 -16.47 2.88
N VAL A 106 -6.11 -16.17 2.86
CA VAL A 106 -5.54 -14.85 3.13
C VAL A 106 -4.68 -14.42 1.95
N ASN A 107 -4.48 -13.12 1.78
CA ASN A 107 -3.62 -12.53 0.77
C ASN A 107 -2.45 -11.83 1.46
N ILE A 108 -1.25 -11.97 0.92
CA ILE A 108 -0.03 -11.36 1.46
C ILE A 108 0.54 -10.38 0.43
N TYR A 109 0.44 -9.09 0.72
CA TYR A 109 1.03 -8.01 -0.07
C TYR A 109 2.41 -7.68 0.51
N TRP A 110 3.48 -7.98 -0.19
CA TRP A 110 4.84 -7.88 0.34
C TRP A 110 5.37 -6.44 0.49
N GLY A 111 4.80 -5.48 -0.23
CA GLY A 111 5.16 -4.08 -0.12
C GLY A 111 6.16 -3.59 -1.16
N ASP A 112 6.60 -4.45 -2.03
CA ASP A 112 7.43 -4.18 -3.20
C ASP A 112 6.68 -4.36 -4.53
N GLY A 113 5.35 -4.51 -4.45
CA GLY A 113 4.46 -4.75 -5.58
C GLY A 113 4.17 -6.22 -5.84
N LYS A 114 4.81 -7.16 -5.13
CA LYS A 114 4.51 -8.59 -5.22
C LYS A 114 3.43 -8.98 -4.22
N VAL A 115 2.64 -9.99 -4.59
CA VAL A 115 1.49 -10.47 -3.80
C VAL A 115 1.39 -11.99 -3.93
N ASP A 116 1.13 -12.66 -2.81
CA ASP A 116 0.69 -14.04 -2.78
C ASP A 116 -0.79 -14.07 -2.43
N TYR A 117 -1.60 -14.60 -3.36
CA TYR A 117 -3.04 -14.71 -3.21
C TYR A 117 -3.44 -16.11 -2.73
N ASP A 118 -4.61 -16.20 -2.10
CA ASP A 118 -5.27 -17.45 -1.73
C ASP A 118 -4.40 -18.40 -0.88
N VAL A 119 -3.63 -17.82 0.03
CA VAL A 119 -2.76 -18.56 0.94
C VAL A 119 -3.60 -19.21 2.04
N SER A 120 -3.50 -20.53 2.19
CA SER A 120 -4.12 -21.30 3.27
C SER A 120 -3.38 -22.62 3.50
N GLY A 121 -3.43 -23.18 4.68
CA GLY A 121 -2.79 -24.46 5.00
C GLY A 121 -2.48 -24.62 6.48
N GLU A 122 -1.94 -25.77 6.83
CA GLU A 122 -1.48 -26.10 8.17
C GLU A 122 0.03 -25.92 8.25
N ASN A 123 0.48 -25.08 9.18
CA ASN A 123 1.90 -24.77 9.44
C ASN A 123 2.65 -24.39 8.13
N LEU A 124 1.96 -23.67 7.24
CA LEU A 124 2.49 -23.28 5.95
C LEU A 124 3.48 -22.12 6.10
N THR A 125 4.68 -22.30 5.59
CA THR A 125 5.71 -21.25 5.57
C THR A 125 5.80 -20.64 4.17
N ILE A 126 5.63 -19.32 4.09
CA ILE A 126 5.78 -18.49 2.91
C ILE A 126 6.97 -17.57 3.13
N THR A 127 7.82 -17.46 2.13
CA THR A 127 9.00 -16.61 2.18
C THR A 127 9.04 -15.65 1.00
N HIS A 128 9.56 -14.46 1.24
CA HIS A 128 9.75 -13.45 0.22
C HIS A 128 11.11 -12.78 0.37
N ASP A 129 11.84 -12.69 -0.74
CA ASP A 129 13.15 -12.06 -0.83
C ASP A 129 13.02 -10.64 -1.36
N TYR A 130 13.49 -9.66 -0.62
CA TYR A 130 13.62 -8.29 -1.07
C TYR A 130 14.98 -8.05 -1.73
N ASP A 131 15.02 -7.37 -2.87
CA ASP A 131 16.23 -7.14 -3.64
C ASP A 131 17.03 -5.91 -3.18
N VAL A 132 16.38 -4.93 -2.56
CA VAL A 132 16.95 -3.64 -2.14
C VAL A 132 16.85 -3.47 -0.64
N ASN A 133 17.88 -2.85 -0.02
CA ASN A 133 17.80 -2.48 1.40
C ASN A 133 16.72 -1.43 1.63
N GLY A 134 15.98 -1.57 2.73
CA GLY A 134 14.88 -0.66 3.06
C GLY A 134 13.93 -1.23 4.10
N ASP A 135 12.96 -0.41 4.45
CA ASP A 135 11.84 -0.77 5.32
C ASP A 135 10.66 -1.21 4.44
N TYR A 136 10.21 -2.43 4.62
CA TYR A 136 9.06 -3.00 3.93
C TYR A 136 7.92 -3.24 4.91
N PHE A 137 6.70 -3.09 4.42
CA PHE A 137 5.50 -3.30 5.24
C PHE A 137 4.61 -4.37 4.59
N PRO A 138 4.87 -5.66 4.87
CA PRO A 138 3.96 -6.71 4.45
C PRO A 138 2.58 -6.50 5.07
N VAL A 139 1.52 -6.69 4.28
CA VAL A 139 0.12 -6.59 4.71
C VAL A 139 -0.56 -7.92 4.44
N ILE A 140 -1.18 -8.48 5.46
CA ILE A 140 -1.98 -9.70 5.35
C ILE A 140 -3.44 -9.29 5.48
N THR A 141 -4.25 -9.69 4.50
CA THR A 141 -5.69 -9.39 4.40
C THR A 141 -6.51 -10.67 4.20
N GLY A 142 -7.82 -10.53 4.07
CA GLY A 142 -8.73 -11.66 3.91
C GLY A 142 -9.23 -12.19 5.25
N CYS A 143 -9.35 -13.50 5.39
CA CYS A 143 -9.89 -14.14 6.60
C CYS A 143 -8.81 -14.26 7.71
N ILE A 144 -8.23 -13.15 8.12
CA ILE A 144 -7.14 -13.16 9.13
C ILE A 144 -7.59 -13.56 10.53
N ASP A 145 -8.87 -13.42 10.85
CA ASP A 145 -9.52 -13.90 12.07
C ASP A 145 -9.55 -15.44 12.17
N GLU A 146 -9.43 -16.13 11.04
CA GLU A 146 -9.36 -17.60 10.95
C GLU A 146 -7.92 -18.14 11.05
N ILE A 147 -6.93 -17.27 11.24
CA ILE A 147 -5.55 -17.70 11.45
C ILE A 147 -5.40 -18.22 12.88
N SER A 148 -5.27 -19.53 13.04
CA SER A 148 -5.15 -20.19 14.34
C SER A 148 -3.73 -20.18 14.91
N SER A 149 -2.71 -20.10 14.05
CA SER A 149 -1.31 -19.93 14.45
C SER A 149 -0.58 -19.00 13.49
N PHE A 150 0.32 -18.17 14.03
CA PHE A 150 1.05 -17.18 13.25
C PHE A 150 2.44 -16.91 13.85
N THR A 151 3.48 -17.07 13.05
CA THR A 151 4.84 -16.67 13.38
C THR A 151 5.52 -15.99 12.21
N THR A 152 6.44 -15.07 12.47
CA THR A 152 7.19 -14.34 11.46
C THR A 152 8.50 -13.82 12.02
N ASN A 153 9.48 -13.58 11.15
CA ASN A 153 10.71 -12.85 11.49
C ASN A 153 10.58 -11.33 11.33
N ALA A 154 9.40 -10.85 10.90
CA ALA A 154 9.06 -9.43 10.87
C ALA A 154 8.38 -8.98 12.18
N ILE A 155 8.23 -7.69 12.37
CA ILE A 155 7.57 -7.09 13.54
C ILE A 155 6.10 -6.81 13.19
N VAL A 156 5.16 -7.27 14.01
CA VAL A 156 3.75 -6.86 13.89
C VAL A 156 3.63 -5.40 14.33
N VAL A 157 3.25 -4.52 13.41
CA VAL A 157 3.13 -3.08 13.65
C VAL A 157 1.76 -2.72 14.20
N TRP A 158 0.72 -3.21 13.53
CA TRP A 158 -0.66 -3.10 13.96
C TRP A 158 -1.56 -4.09 13.21
N GLU A 159 -2.73 -4.34 13.77
CA GLU A 159 -3.74 -5.19 13.16
C GLU A 159 -5.14 -4.62 13.40
N ARG A 160 -6.03 -4.90 12.46
CA ARG A 160 -7.45 -4.65 12.54
C ARG A 160 -8.16 -5.96 12.20
N ILE A 161 -8.76 -6.56 13.20
CA ILE A 161 -9.54 -7.80 13.13
C ILE A 161 -11.03 -7.45 13.18
#